data_c71c4b87f2bc57411610b5b21a50bedc
#
_entry.id   c71c4b87f2bc57411610b5b21a50bedc
#
_cell.length_a   1.000
_cell.length_b   1.000
_cell.length_c   1.000
_cell.angle_alpha   90.00
_cell.angle_beta   90.00
_cell.angle_gamma   90.00
#
_symmetry.space_group_name_H-M   'P 1'
#
loop_
_entity.id
_entity.type
_entity.pdbx_description
1 polymer ?
#
loop_
_entity_poly.entity_id
_entity_poly.type
_entity_poly.pdbx_seq_one_letter_code
_entity_poly.pdbx_strand_id
1 'polypeptide(L)'
;MSTIRKHGDKWQSIVRINGHPSLAKSFVSKTDATRWASLTEVKLRREDAGITKINFPKFEDVARRYIEEISILKRSYTDERCTILNLLKEAWSSYPINRIKSHTINKYKETQLKTVSGSTVSRRLDVISTMFTSFKLEFGYPVENPVLAIRRPKKSEPRDRRLSNKEIDKLLRGNRTSPLMKSIIEISLETGMRKSEILRIDLDHLEENTLKIPIAKTEPRVIPLTKKGLSLIKAAPLPFKVSTWFVSKQFKKLCKGYGIKNAVFHDLRRNALTNFMKDKGLNVPETMKIAGHTDPRMLLRIYNNLEAHHVAEKLN
;
A
#
# COMPACT_ATOMS: atom_id res chain seq x y z
N MET A 1 -45.32 10.45 -25.76
CA MET A 1 -46.31 11.53 -25.89
C MET A 1 -47.22 11.50 -24.69
N SER A 2 -47.52 12.67 -24.12
CA SER A 2 -48.46 12.81 -23.02
C SER A 2 -49.85 13.22 -23.54
N THR A 3 -50.86 12.69 -22.92
CA THR A 3 -52.28 13.05 -23.22
C THR A 3 -52.90 13.55 -21.95
N ILE A 4 -53.57 14.73 -22.05
CA ILE A 4 -54.29 15.34 -20.93
C ILE A 4 -55.76 15.46 -21.29
N ARG A 5 -56.64 14.88 -20.48
CA ARG A 5 -58.08 14.88 -20.72
C ARG A 5 -58.83 15.19 -19.44
N LYS A 6 -60.01 15.80 -19.57
CA LYS A 6 -60.93 15.97 -18.45
C LYS A 6 -61.64 14.63 -18.19
N HIS A 7 -61.69 14.20 -16.93
CA HIS A 7 -62.35 12.98 -16.52
C HIS A 7 -63.14 13.28 -15.22
N GLY A 8 -64.43 13.48 -15.37
CA GLY A 8 -65.29 14.04 -14.31
C GLY A 8 -64.82 15.43 -13.92
N ASP A 9 -64.68 15.69 -12.61
CA ASP A 9 -64.22 16.97 -12.05
C ASP A 9 -62.69 17.11 -12.00
N LYS A 10 -61.95 16.12 -12.53
CA LYS A 10 -60.48 16.10 -12.50
C LYS A 10 -59.88 16.08 -13.88
N TRP A 11 -58.60 16.49 -13.98
CA TRP A 11 -57.78 16.40 -15.16
C TRP A 11 -56.88 15.18 -15.06
N GLN A 12 -57.04 14.20 -15.95
CA GLN A 12 -56.17 13.02 -16.04
C GLN A 12 -55.07 13.28 -17.05
N SER A 13 -53.83 13.10 -16.59
CA SER A 13 -52.64 13.10 -17.42
C SER A 13 -52.14 11.66 -17.61
N ILE A 14 -51.84 11.27 -18.84
CA ILE A 14 -51.32 9.94 -19.21
C ILE A 14 -50.04 10.17 -19.99
N VAL A 15 -48.95 9.61 -19.53
CA VAL A 15 -47.64 9.66 -20.20
C VAL A 15 -47.30 8.25 -20.74
N ARG A 16 -47.07 8.19 -22.06
CA ARG A 16 -46.66 6.96 -22.77
C ARG A 16 -45.38 7.21 -23.51
N ILE A 17 -44.33 6.49 -23.14
CA ILE A 17 -43.03 6.50 -23.80
C ILE A 17 -42.70 5.05 -24.19
N ASN A 18 -42.16 4.86 -25.38
CA ASN A 18 -41.79 3.53 -25.86
C ASN A 18 -40.77 2.94 -24.91
N GLY A 19 -40.91 1.67 -24.55
CA GLY A 19 -40.03 1.00 -23.58
C GLY A 19 -40.41 1.17 -22.11
N HIS A 20 -41.35 2.03 -21.76
CA HIS A 20 -41.83 2.23 -20.38
C HIS A 20 -43.31 1.89 -20.19
N PRO A 21 -43.72 1.44 -18.98
CA PRO A 21 -45.12 1.28 -18.65
C PRO A 21 -45.84 2.65 -18.70
N SER A 22 -47.10 2.64 -19.17
CA SER A 22 -47.93 3.84 -19.20
C SER A 22 -48.21 4.36 -17.78
N LEU A 23 -47.85 5.61 -17.53
CA LEU A 23 -48.11 6.28 -16.24
C LEU A 23 -49.31 7.22 -16.38
N ALA A 24 -50.26 7.10 -15.46
CA ALA A 24 -51.43 7.97 -15.42
C ALA A 24 -51.63 8.57 -14.00
N LYS A 25 -52.02 9.86 -13.92
CA LYS A 25 -52.29 10.53 -12.67
C LYS A 25 -53.39 11.61 -12.89
N SER A 26 -54.27 11.76 -11.91
CA SER A 26 -55.37 12.76 -11.94
C SER A 26 -55.09 13.94 -11.02
N PHE A 27 -55.46 15.15 -11.48
CA PHE A 27 -55.23 16.43 -10.81
C PHE A 27 -56.50 17.26 -10.79
N VAL A 28 -56.65 18.17 -9.85
CA VAL A 28 -57.76 19.14 -9.79
C VAL A 28 -57.56 20.23 -10.84
N SER A 29 -56.33 20.62 -11.12
CA SER A 29 -55.96 21.68 -12.06
C SER A 29 -55.38 21.08 -13.37
N LYS A 30 -55.78 21.64 -14.52
CA LYS A 30 -55.21 21.33 -15.83
C LYS A 30 -53.71 21.69 -15.87
N THR A 31 -53.34 22.80 -15.25
CA THR A 31 -51.94 23.27 -15.19
C THR A 31 -51.03 22.25 -14.47
N ASP A 32 -51.53 21.70 -13.35
CA ASP A 32 -50.76 20.69 -12.59
C ASP A 32 -50.64 19.37 -13.37
N ALA A 33 -51.71 18.98 -14.06
CA ALA A 33 -51.71 17.81 -14.94
C ALA A 33 -50.64 17.96 -16.06
N THR A 34 -50.60 19.16 -16.68
CA THR A 34 -49.61 19.46 -17.75
C THR A 34 -48.21 19.48 -17.19
N ARG A 35 -47.97 20.14 -16.06
CA ARG A 35 -46.68 20.21 -15.41
C ARG A 35 -46.14 18.83 -15.01
N TRP A 36 -47.00 17.99 -14.43
CA TRP A 36 -46.66 16.63 -14.08
C TRP A 36 -46.29 15.79 -15.32
N ALA A 37 -47.06 15.91 -16.42
CA ALA A 37 -46.80 15.23 -17.66
C ALA A 37 -45.41 15.56 -18.22
N SER A 38 -45.11 16.87 -18.34
CA SER A 38 -43.79 17.32 -18.84
C SER A 38 -42.62 16.85 -17.97
N LEU A 39 -42.75 16.93 -16.66
CA LEU A 39 -41.70 16.45 -15.74
C LEU A 39 -41.51 14.94 -15.83
N THR A 40 -42.64 14.20 -16.00
CA THR A 40 -42.57 12.72 -16.12
C THR A 40 -41.98 12.31 -17.46
N GLU A 41 -42.33 12.97 -18.56
CA GLU A 41 -41.70 12.73 -19.86
C GLU A 41 -40.19 13.00 -19.83
N VAL A 42 -39.74 14.13 -19.24
CA VAL A 42 -38.34 14.46 -19.08
C VAL A 42 -37.63 13.43 -18.22
N LYS A 43 -38.30 12.97 -17.15
CA LYS A 43 -37.70 11.92 -16.27
C LYS A 43 -37.51 10.62 -17.02
N LEU A 44 -38.53 10.11 -17.69
CA LEU A 44 -38.43 8.83 -18.43
C LEU A 44 -37.43 8.90 -19.59
N ARG A 45 -37.42 9.98 -20.36
CA ARG A 45 -36.42 10.17 -21.43
C ARG A 45 -34.98 10.27 -20.89
N ARG A 46 -34.79 10.82 -19.67
CA ARG A 46 -33.47 10.84 -19.00
C ARG A 46 -33.07 9.46 -18.51
N GLU A 47 -34.04 8.63 -18.08
CA GLU A 47 -33.80 7.22 -17.72
C GLU A 47 -33.37 6.41 -18.96
N ASP A 48 -34.04 6.58 -20.10
CA ASP A 48 -33.66 5.96 -21.39
C ASP A 48 -32.27 6.42 -21.86
N ALA A 49 -31.95 7.68 -21.66
CA ALA A 49 -30.63 8.23 -21.95
C ALA A 49 -29.57 7.89 -20.90
N GLY A 50 -29.89 7.07 -19.88
CA GLY A 50 -28.99 6.78 -18.77
C GLY A 50 -28.70 7.98 -17.85
N ILE A 51 -29.50 9.08 -17.98
CA ILE A 51 -29.35 10.30 -17.18
C ILE A 51 -30.24 10.19 -15.92
N THR A 52 -30.01 9.19 -15.12
CA THR A 52 -30.64 9.09 -13.79
C THR A 52 -29.98 10.05 -12.82
N LYS A 53 -30.76 10.68 -11.96
CA LYS A 53 -30.22 11.50 -10.88
C LYS A 53 -29.66 10.56 -9.80
N ILE A 54 -28.41 10.13 -10.01
CA ILE A 54 -27.71 9.27 -9.03
C ILE A 54 -27.48 10.12 -7.78
N ASN A 55 -28.01 9.67 -6.65
CA ASN A 55 -27.71 10.26 -5.37
C ASN A 55 -26.35 9.73 -4.91
N PHE A 56 -25.32 10.57 -4.99
CA PHE A 56 -23.97 10.16 -4.60
C PHE A 56 -23.81 10.29 -3.08
N PRO A 57 -23.41 9.22 -2.40
CA PRO A 57 -23.13 9.25 -0.96
C PRO A 57 -21.89 10.12 -0.67
N LYS A 58 -21.74 10.49 0.60
CA LYS A 58 -20.54 11.18 1.07
C LYS A 58 -19.34 10.24 1.01
N PHE A 59 -18.15 10.82 0.83
CA PHE A 59 -16.91 10.04 0.83
C PHE A 59 -16.72 9.27 2.14
N GLU A 60 -17.03 9.90 3.29
CA GLU A 60 -16.88 9.25 4.60
C GLU A 60 -17.71 7.96 4.72
N ASP A 61 -18.91 7.93 4.19
CA ASP A 61 -19.81 6.76 4.27
C ASP A 61 -19.25 5.62 3.40
N VAL A 62 -18.89 5.95 2.16
CA VAL A 62 -18.35 4.94 1.22
C VAL A 62 -16.94 4.45 1.64
N ALA A 63 -16.16 5.33 2.25
CA ALA A 63 -14.84 4.96 2.77
C ALA A 63 -14.93 4.00 3.96
N ARG A 64 -15.91 4.16 4.85
CA ARG A 64 -16.18 3.21 5.93
C ARG A 64 -16.62 1.86 5.39
N ARG A 65 -17.55 1.86 4.45
CA ARG A 65 -18.00 0.66 3.75
C ARG A 65 -16.82 -0.06 3.07
N TYR A 66 -15.93 0.69 2.41
CA TYR A 66 -14.72 0.14 1.80
C TYR A 66 -13.78 -0.53 2.82
N ILE A 67 -13.63 0.05 4.02
CA ILE A 67 -12.83 -0.57 5.09
C ILE A 67 -13.42 -1.93 5.48
N GLU A 68 -14.74 -2.01 5.63
CA GLU A 68 -15.46 -3.18 6.13
C GLU A 68 -15.59 -4.30 5.08
N GLU A 69 -15.81 -3.97 3.82
CA GLU A 69 -16.09 -4.95 2.77
C GLU A 69 -14.85 -5.32 1.93
N ILE A 70 -13.94 -4.39 1.70
CA ILE A 70 -12.82 -4.59 0.76
C ILE A 70 -11.47 -4.59 1.47
N SER A 71 -11.19 -3.55 2.26
CA SER A 71 -9.87 -3.38 2.86
C SER A 71 -9.54 -4.51 3.85
N ILE A 72 -10.53 -5.00 4.59
CA ILE A 72 -10.39 -6.07 5.59
C ILE A 72 -9.84 -7.37 4.99
N LEU A 73 -10.11 -7.64 3.72
CA LEU A 73 -9.65 -8.83 3.01
C LEU A 73 -8.18 -8.71 2.56
N LYS A 74 -7.59 -7.53 2.66
CA LYS A 74 -6.24 -7.27 2.17
C LYS A 74 -5.19 -7.53 3.23
N ARG A 75 -4.04 -8.06 2.79
CA ARG A 75 -2.85 -8.21 3.63
C ARG A 75 -2.34 -6.87 4.20
N SER A 76 -2.62 -5.76 3.50
CA SER A 76 -2.25 -4.39 3.89
C SER A 76 -3.31 -3.68 4.75
N TYR A 77 -4.33 -4.39 5.23
CA TYR A 77 -5.48 -3.84 5.95
C TYR A 77 -5.11 -2.79 7.00
N THR A 78 -4.18 -3.10 7.89
CA THR A 78 -3.81 -2.21 9.00
C THR A 78 -3.28 -0.85 8.51
N ASP A 79 -2.38 -0.86 7.52
CA ASP A 79 -1.77 0.36 6.98
C ASP A 79 -2.77 1.14 6.13
N GLU A 80 -3.57 0.44 5.34
CA GLU A 80 -4.60 1.03 4.49
C GLU A 80 -5.69 1.66 5.35
N ARG A 81 -6.20 0.96 6.35
CA ARG A 81 -7.17 1.47 7.33
C ARG A 81 -6.67 2.72 8.04
N CYS A 82 -5.43 2.70 8.53
CA CYS A 82 -4.81 3.87 9.17
C CYS A 82 -4.79 5.08 8.21
N THR A 83 -4.45 4.86 6.95
CA THR A 83 -4.46 5.90 5.92
C THR A 83 -5.87 6.43 5.69
N ILE A 84 -6.88 5.57 5.54
CA ILE A 84 -8.26 5.96 5.30
C ILE A 84 -8.83 6.74 6.50
N LEU A 85 -8.58 6.29 7.74
CA LEU A 85 -9.00 7.02 8.94
C LEU A 85 -8.40 8.43 9.02
N ASN A 86 -7.18 8.63 8.49
CA ASN A 86 -6.61 9.97 8.37
C ASN A 86 -7.26 10.80 7.26
N LEU A 87 -7.69 10.18 6.15
CA LEU A 87 -8.45 10.86 5.10
C LEU A 87 -9.82 11.33 5.58
N LEU A 88 -10.46 10.58 6.50
CA LEU A 88 -11.74 10.97 7.09
C LEU A 88 -11.68 12.26 7.95
N LYS A 89 -10.48 12.70 8.32
CA LYS A 89 -10.28 13.97 9.05
C LYS A 89 -10.21 15.19 8.12
N GLU A 90 -10.11 14.97 6.81
CA GLU A 90 -10.05 16.05 5.83
C GLU A 90 -11.42 16.66 5.61
N ALA A 91 -11.52 17.98 5.47
CA ALA A 91 -12.79 18.69 5.31
C ALA A 91 -13.62 18.19 4.11
N TRP A 92 -12.97 17.70 3.07
CA TRP A 92 -13.65 17.17 1.88
C TRP A 92 -14.22 15.75 2.08
N SER A 93 -13.98 15.10 3.22
CA SER A 93 -14.55 13.77 3.51
C SER A 93 -16.08 13.78 3.59
N SER A 94 -16.67 14.91 3.95
CA SER A 94 -18.13 15.14 3.98
C SER A 94 -18.74 15.43 2.60
N TYR A 95 -17.93 15.58 1.56
CA TYR A 95 -18.45 15.85 0.21
C TYR A 95 -19.00 14.58 -0.45
N PRO A 96 -20.05 14.70 -1.28
CA PRO A 96 -20.46 13.64 -2.18
C PRO A 96 -19.27 13.19 -3.05
N ILE A 97 -19.11 11.87 -3.25
CA ILE A 97 -17.94 11.31 -3.95
C ILE A 97 -17.73 11.87 -5.37
N ASN A 98 -18.82 12.24 -6.06
CA ASN A 98 -18.75 12.84 -7.40
C ASN A 98 -18.25 14.30 -7.39
N ARG A 99 -18.23 14.98 -6.24
CA ARG A 99 -17.69 16.34 -6.07
C ARG A 99 -16.20 16.36 -5.74
N ILE A 100 -15.62 15.22 -5.38
CA ILE A 100 -14.18 15.10 -5.12
C ILE A 100 -13.46 14.99 -6.45
N LYS A 101 -12.93 16.10 -6.94
CA LYS A 101 -12.23 16.20 -8.22
C LYS A 101 -10.71 16.27 -8.03
N SER A 102 -9.97 16.19 -9.13
CA SER A 102 -8.51 16.22 -9.12
C SER A 102 -7.93 17.44 -8.39
N HIS A 103 -8.56 18.61 -8.49
CA HIS A 103 -8.11 19.81 -7.77
C HIS A 103 -8.18 19.64 -6.24
N THR A 104 -9.23 18.98 -5.72
CA THR A 104 -9.39 18.70 -4.29
C THR A 104 -8.25 17.80 -3.78
N ILE A 105 -7.96 16.74 -4.51
CA ILE A 105 -6.89 15.81 -4.15
C ILE A 105 -5.51 16.44 -4.40
N ASN A 106 -5.36 17.31 -5.39
CA ASN A 106 -4.12 18.06 -5.60
C ASN A 106 -3.81 18.99 -4.42
N LYS A 107 -4.81 19.72 -3.92
CA LYS A 107 -4.68 20.56 -2.72
C LYS A 107 -4.29 19.72 -1.49
N TYR A 108 -4.93 18.58 -1.29
CA TYR A 108 -4.55 17.60 -0.25
C TYR A 108 -3.08 17.18 -0.40
N LYS A 109 -2.65 16.77 -1.61
CA LYS A 109 -1.27 16.40 -1.91
C LYS A 109 -0.28 17.50 -1.50
N GLU A 110 -0.53 18.74 -1.89
CA GLU A 110 0.34 19.89 -1.60
C GLU A 110 0.42 20.17 -0.09
N THR A 111 -0.70 20.07 0.63
CA THR A 111 -0.73 20.21 2.09
C THR A 111 0.10 19.10 2.76
N GLN A 112 -0.06 17.85 2.31
CA GLN A 112 0.66 16.71 2.89
C GLN A 112 2.18 16.78 2.61
N LEU A 113 2.61 17.30 1.47
CA LEU A 113 4.04 17.47 1.13
C LEU A 113 4.78 18.42 2.07
N LYS A 114 4.08 19.29 2.79
CA LYS A 114 4.69 20.17 3.80
C LYS A 114 5.14 19.41 5.06
N THR A 115 4.56 18.24 5.33
CA THR A 115 4.78 17.51 6.59
C THR A 115 5.38 16.12 6.41
N VAL A 116 5.19 15.50 5.24
CA VAL A 116 5.67 14.14 4.97
C VAL A 116 6.36 14.02 3.62
N SER A 117 7.17 12.96 3.44
CA SER A 117 7.92 12.72 2.21
C SER A 117 7.01 12.47 1.00
N GLY A 118 7.50 12.80 -0.21
CA GLY A 118 6.80 12.53 -1.47
C GLY A 118 6.44 11.05 -1.65
N SER A 119 7.28 10.14 -1.16
CA SER A 119 7.00 8.69 -1.18
C SER A 119 5.80 8.32 -0.29
N THR A 120 5.65 8.97 0.88
CA THR A 120 4.50 8.78 1.77
C THR A 120 3.23 9.34 1.15
N VAL A 121 3.30 10.54 0.57
CA VAL A 121 2.15 11.14 -0.13
C VAL A 121 1.74 10.27 -1.32
N SER A 122 2.69 9.75 -2.10
CA SER A 122 2.39 8.84 -3.22
C SER A 122 1.61 7.61 -2.77
N ARG A 123 1.99 6.98 -1.64
CA ARG A 123 1.25 5.83 -1.08
C ARG A 123 -0.17 6.20 -0.64
N ARG A 124 -0.36 7.39 -0.04
CA ARG A 124 -1.70 7.87 0.32
C ARG A 124 -2.57 8.09 -0.93
N LEU A 125 -1.98 8.63 -2.00
CA LEU A 125 -2.66 8.76 -3.28
C LEU A 125 -2.99 7.40 -3.91
N ASP A 126 -2.15 6.37 -3.72
CA ASP A 126 -2.44 5.00 -4.18
C ASP A 126 -3.68 4.44 -3.46
N VAL A 127 -3.82 4.67 -2.15
CA VAL A 127 -5.01 4.27 -1.38
C VAL A 127 -6.26 4.99 -1.91
N ILE A 128 -6.21 6.32 -2.08
CA ILE A 128 -7.33 7.10 -2.65
C ILE A 128 -7.71 6.57 -4.04
N SER A 129 -6.70 6.33 -4.89
CA SER A 129 -6.92 5.82 -6.25
C SER A 129 -7.60 4.45 -6.24
N THR A 130 -7.16 3.55 -5.38
CA THR A 130 -7.76 2.22 -5.23
C THR A 130 -9.20 2.32 -4.74
N MET A 131 -9.47 3.18 -3.74
CA MET A 131 -10.83 3.41 -3.24
C MET A 131 -11.78 3.90 -4.36
N PHE A 132 -11.41 4.93 -5.12
CA PHE A 132 -12.25 5.43 -6.21
C PHE A 132 -12.45 4.42 -7.33
N THR A 133 -11.46 3.57 -7.60
CA THR A 133 -11.60 2.45 -8.53
C THR A 133 -12.62 1.44 -8.01
N SER A 134 -12.55 1.07 -6.72
CA SER A 134 -13.53 0.18 -6.10
C SER A 134 -14.92 0.82 -5.98
N PHE A 135 -15.02 2.11 -5.74
CA PHE A 135 -16.32 2.81 -5.75
C PHE A 135 -17.04 2.65 -7.08
N LYS A 136 -16.28 2.66 -8.17
CA LYS A 136 -16.82 2.45 -9.52
C LYS A 136 -17.11 0.97 -9.80
N LEU A 137 -16.16 0.07 -9.54
CA LEU A 137 -16.24 -1.31 -9.98
C LEU A 137 -17.03 -2.20 -9.02
N GLU A 138 -16.85 -2.02 -7.72
CA GLU A 138 -17.44 -2.89 -6.70
C GLU A 138 -18.79 -2.33 -6.20
N PHE A 139 -18.89 -1.00 -6.07
CA PHE A 139 -20.09 -0.36 -5.53
C PHE A 139 -21.00 0.26 -6.60
N GLY A 140 -20.60 0.23 -7.87
CA GLY A 140 -21.43 0.66 -9.00
C GLY A 140 -21.63 2.18 -9.12
N TYR A 141 -20.87 3.01 -8.39
CA TYR A 141 -20.99 4.46 -8.51
C TYR A 141 -20.28 4.96 -9.77
N PRO A 142 -20.94 5.70 -10.68
CA PRO A 142 -20.31 6.24 -11.90
C PRO A 142 -19.46 7.47 -11.56
N VAL A 143 -18.34 7.24 -10.88
CA VAL A 143 -17.37 8.28 -10.51
C VAL A 143 -16.05 8.07 -11.24
N GLU A 144 -15.43 9.18 -11.60
CA GLU A 144 -14.07 9.16 -12.13
C GLU A 144 -13.05 9.13 -10.98
N ASN A 145 -11.95 8.45 -11.21
CA ASN A 145 -10.85 8.43 -10.26
C ASN A 145 -10.06 9.76 -10.31
N PRO A 146 -10.16 10.63 -9.29
CA PRO A 146 -9.58 11.97 -9.31
C PRO A 146 -8.05 11.96 -9.25
N VAL A 147 -7.44 10.83 -8.92
CA VAL A 147 -5.98 10.70 -8.78
C VAL A 147 -5.28 10.49 -10.12
N LEU A 148 -5.97 9.94 -11.13
CA LEU A 148 -5.37 9.63 -12.43
C LEU A 148 -4.85 10.89 -13.17
N ALA A 149 -5.52 12.02 -12.99
CA ALA A 149 -5.13 13.30 -13.59
C ALA A 149 -4.11 14.10 -12.76
N ILE A 150 -3.57 13.53 -11.66
CA ILE A 150 -2.65 14.23 -10.77
C ILE A 150 -1.21 13.79 -11.03
N ARG A 151 -0.33 14.76 -11.23
CA ARG A 151 1.11 14.50 -11.26
C ARG A 151 1.59 13.98 -9.90
N ARG A 152 2.19 12.78 -9.91
CA ARG A 152 2.73 12.15 -8.70
C ARG A 152 3.91 12.95 -8.13
N PRO A 153 4.05 13.00 -6.79
CA PRO A 153 5.21 13.62 -6.16
C PRO A 153 6.50 12.89 -6.56
N LYS A 154 7.61 13.63 -6.60
CA LYS A 154 8.93 13.02 -6.77
C LYS A 154 9.18 12.06 -5.61
N LYS A 155 9.54 10.84 -5.93
CA LYS A 155 9.93 9.84 -4.91
C LYS A 155 11.25 10.28 -4.27
N SER A 156 11.37 10.03 -2.97
CA SER A 156 12.65 10.20 -2.29
C SER A 156 13.70 9.28 -2.93
N GLU A 157 14.93 9.74 -3.02
CA GLU A 157 16.04 8.89 -3.46
C GLU A 157 16.11 7.63 -2.59
N PRO A 158 16.33 6.46 -3.19
CA PRO A 158 16.53 5.24 -2.43
C PRO A 158 17.71 5.40 -1.49
N ARG A 159 17.52 4.94 -0.28
CA ARG A 159 18.54 4.95 0.74
C ARG A 159 19.71 4.03 0.36
N ASP A 160 20.95 4.53 0.44
CA ASP A 160 22.17 3.76 0.16
C ASP A 160 23.13 3.68 1.36
N ARG A 161 22.58 3.73 2.57
CA ARG A 161 23.35 3.61 3.81
C ARG A 161 23.79 2.16 4.03
N ARG A 162 25.10 1.94 4.24
CA ARG A 162 25.73 0.71 4.70
C ARG A 162 26.46 0.98 6.01
N LEU A 163 26.41 0.06 6.95
CA LEU A 163 27.17 0.16 8.17
C LEU A 163 28.63 -0.24 7.89
N SER A 164 29.55 0.52 8.44
CA SER A 164 30.97 0.14 8.40
C SER A 164 31.27 -1.04 9.35
N ASN A 165 32.39 -1.71 9.15
CA ASN A 165 32.81 -2.81 10.04
C ASN A 165 32.96 -2.32 11.49
N LYS A 166 33.48 -1.10 11.72
CA LYS A 166 33.56 -0.48 13.06
C LYS A 166 32.20 -0.28 13.70
N GLU A 167 31.18 0.10 12.94
CA GLU A 167 29.82 0.26 13.46
C GLU A 167 29.16 -1.10 13.76
N ILE A 168 29.41 -2.10 12.92
CA ILE A 168 28.95 -3.48 13.15
C ILE A 168 29.61 -4.05 14.41
N ASP A 169 30.92 -3.87 14.58
CA ASP A 169 31.63 -4.32 15.79
C ASP A 169 31.06 -3.68 17.06
N LYS A 170 30.78 -2.37 17.05
CA LYS A 170 30.11 -1.72 18.18
C LYS A 170 28.74 -2.34 18.51
N LEU A 171 27.96 -2.71 17.50
CA LEU A 171 26.66 -3.35 17.69
C LEU A 171 26.79 -4.78 18.22
N LEU A 172 27.83 -5.53 17.83
CA LEU A 172 28.00 -6.94 18.19
C LEU A 172 28.79 -7.13 19.50
N ARG A 173 29.83 -6.32 19.73
CA ARG A 173 30.75 -6.47 20.88
C ARG A 173 30.50 -5.45 21.99
N GLY A 174 29.72 -4.42 21.74
CA GLY A 174 29.43 -3.39 22.71
C GLY A 174 28.51 -3.89 23.85
N ASN A 175 28.73 -3.37 25.04
CA ASN A 175 28.04 -3.77 26.27
C ASN A 175 26.55 -3.34 26.36
N ARG A 176 26.09 -2.51 25.42
CA ARG A 176 24.69 -2.02 25.40
C ARG A 176 23.75 -2.94 24.61
N THR A 177 24.29 -3.89 23.87
CA THR A 177 23.51 -4.80 23.03
C THR A 177 23.16 -6.05 23.81
N SER A 178 21.85 -6.26 24.02
CA SER A 178 21.36 -7.46 24.69
C SER A 178 21.66 -8.73 23.85
N PRO A 179 21.79 -9.90 24.48
CA PRO A 179 22.00 -11.16 23.77
C PRO A 179 20.98 -11.43 22.67
N LEU A 180 19.69 -11.15 22.95
CA LEU A 180 18.61 -11.25 21.97
C LEU A 180 18.86 -10.37 20.73
N MET A 181 19.17 -9.10 20.94
CA MET A 181 19.42 -8.18 19.81
C MET A 181 20.69 -8.54 19.05
N LYS A 182 21.71 -9.06 19.75
CA LYS A 182 22.94 -9.56 19.14
C LYS A 182 22.63 -10.71 18.18
N SER A 183 21.93 -11.75 18.63
CA SER A 183 21.52 -12.88 17.78
C SER A 183 20.73 -12.44 16.55
N ILE A 184 19.77 -11.53 16.72
CA ILE A 184 18.94 -11.00 15.60
C ILE A 184 19.82 -10.22 14.60
N ILE A 185 20.79 -9.42 15.07
CA ILE A 185 21.71 -8.66 14.21
C ILE A 185 22.64 -9.59 13.46
N GLU A 186 23.26 -10.58 14.13
CA GLU A 186 24.17 -11.55 13.54
C GLU A 186 23.47 -12.38 12.46
N ILE A 187 22.26 -12.90 12.75
CA ILE A 187 21.47 -13.65 11.76
C ILE A 187 21.12 -12.75 10.57
N SER A 188 20.77 -11.47 10.81
CA SER A 188 20.47 -10.54 9.70
C SER A 188 21.67 -10.29 8.79
N LEU A 189 22.86 -10.13 9.36
CA LEU A 189 24.10 -9.91 8.62
C LEU A 189 24.57 -11.15 7.86
N GLU A 190 24.34 -12.34 8.41
CA GLU A 190 24.80 -13.60 7.81
C GLU A 190 23.84 -14.15 6.76
N THR A 191 22.53 -13.88 6.89
CA THR A 191 21.51 -14.46 6.00
C THR A 191 20.90 -13.46 5.02
N GLY A 192 21.00 -12.18 5.29
CA GLY A 192 20.32 -11.16 4.51
C GLY A 192 18.79 -11.23 4.53
N MET A 193 18.19 -11.98 5.45
CA MET A 193 16.74 -12.13 5.57
C MET A 193 16.03 -10.81 5.93
N ARG A 194 14.73 -10.73 5.60
CA ARG A 194 13.90 -9.61 6.09
C ARG A 194 13.66 -9.77 7.60
N LYS A 195 13.57 -8.64 8.31
CA LYS A 195 13.33 -8.63 9.77
C LYS A 195 12.14 -9.52 10.20
N SER A 196 11.04 -9.45 9.47
CA SER A 196 9.86 -10.28 9.77
C SER A 196 10.08 -11.77 9.50
N GLU A 197 10.98 -12.13 8.61
CA GLU A 197 11.36 -13.51 8.34
C GLU A 197 12.25 -14.04 9.46
N ILE A 198 13.24 -13.25 9.89
CA ILE A 198 14.12 -13.62 11.03
C ILE A 198 13.30 -13.93 12.28
N LEU A 199 12.30 -13.08 12.59
CA LEU A 199 11.49 -13.25 13.80
C LEU A 199 10.51 -14.43 13.74
N ARG A 200 10.38 -15.08 12.58
CA ARG A 200 9.54 -16.26 12.35
C ARG A 200 10.36 -17.52 12.10
N ILE A 201 11.68 -17.48 12.31
CA ILE A 201 12.50 -18.67 12.21
C ILE A 201 12.04 -19.67 13.27
N ASP A 202 11.85 -20.91 12.85
CA ASP A 202 11.65 -22.07 13.71
C ASP A 202 12.70 -23.12 13.34
N LEU A 203 13.11 -23.96 14.29
CA LEU A 203 14.08 -25.03 14.04
C LEU A 203 13.51 -26.07 13.08
N ASP A 204 12.19 -26.27 13.06
CA ASP A 204 11.50 -27.18 12.13
C ASP A 204 11.61 -26.74 10.66
N HIS A 205 11.99 -25.48 10.42
CA HIS A 205 12.24 -24.98 9.08
C HIS A 205 13.67 -25.21 8.59
N LEU A 206 14.52 -25.78 9.45
CA LEU A 206 15.94 -25.98 9.16
C LEU A 206 16.19 -27.37 8.57
N GLU A 207 16.71 -27.43 7.36
CA GLU A 207 17.08 -28.65 6.66
C GLU A 207 18.58 -28.63 6.35
N GLU A 208 19.38 -29.54 6.92
CA GLU A 208 20.84 -29.59 6.76
C GLU A 208 21.53 -28.23 6.78
N ASN A 209 21.78 -27.65 5.61
CA ASN A 209 22.41 -26.34 5.42
C ASN A 209 21.47 -25.32 4.72
N THR A 210 20.17 -25.55 4.76
CA THR A 210 19.17 -24.65 4.19
C THR A 210 18.10 -24.27 5.20
N LEU A 211 17.45 -23.16 4.98
CA LEU A 211 16.33 -22.68 5.79
C LEU A 211 15.11 -22.38 4.90
N LYS A 212 14.01 -23.07 5.20
CA LYS A 212 12.71 -22.84 4.55
C LYS A 212 12.04 -21.61 5.14
N ILE A 213 11.59 -20.70 4.29
CA ILE A 213 10.83 -19.50 4.65
C ILE A 213 9.40 -19.68 4.13
N PRO A 214 8.48 -20.23 4.95
CA PRO A 214 7.13 -20.58 4.50
C PRO A 214 6.24 -19.37 4.26
N ILE A 215 6.46 -18.27 4.99
CA ILE A 215 5.70 -17.03 4.87
C ILE A 215 6.64 -15.89 4.55
N ALA A 216 6.74 -15.54 3.27
CA ALA A 216 7.49 -14.39 2.80
C ALA A 216 6.54 -13.29 2.31
N LYS A 217 7.07 -12.11 2.05
CA LYS A 217 6.32 -11.00 1.43
C LYS A 217 5.90 -11.32 0.00
N THR A 218 6.70 -12.14 -0.66
CA THR A 218 6.49 -12.62 -2.04
C THR A 218 6.08 -14.10 -1.98
N GLU A 219 6.90 -14.99 -2.55
CA GLU A 219 6.71 -16.44 -2.56
C GLU A 219 7.48 -17.12 -1.43
N PRO A 220 6.99 -18.26 -0.89
CA PRO A 220 7.80 -19.14 -0.05
C PRO A 220 9.11 -19.48 -0.75
N ARG A 221 10.20 -19.59 0.01
CA ARG A 221 11.50 -19.92 -0.57
C ARG A 221 12.39 -20.66 0.42
N VAL A 222 13.37 -21.35 -0.13
CA VAL A 222 14.45 -21.97 0.62
C VAL A 222 15.72 -21.14 0.39
N ILE A 223 16.41 -20.79 1.46
CA ILE A 223 17.69 -20.08 1.40
C ILE A 223 18.83 -20.97 1.86
N PRO A 224 19.98 -20.95 1.17
CA PRO A 224 21.18 -21.63 1.64
C PRO A 224 21.75 -20.89 2.85
N LEU A 225 22.33 -21.66 3.77
CA LEU A 225 23.01 -21.13 4.95
C LEU A 225 24.51 -21.43 4.88
N THR A 226 25.30 -20.47 5.31
CA THR A 226 26.73 -20.73 5.61
C THR A 226 26.84 -21.56 6.90
N LYS A 227 27.97 -22.22 7.12
CA LYS A 227 28.26 -22.95 8.39
C LYS A 227 28.03 -22.03 9.60
N LYS A 228 28.44 -20.76 9.49
CA LYS A 228 28.25 -19.75 10.52
C LYS A 228 26.77 -19.39 10.70
N GLY A 229 26.01 -19.17 9.62
CA GLY A 229 24.57 -18.89 9.67
C GLY A 229 23.78 -20.02 10.33
N LEU A 230 24.11 -21.27 10.01
CA LEU A 230 23.56 -22.47 10.62
C LEU A 230 23.83 -22.50 12.15
N SER A 231 25.09 -22.28 12.55
CA SER A 231 25.48 -22.22 13.96
C SER A 231 24.76 -21.14 14.74
N LEU A 232 24.63 -19.94 14.15
CA LEU A 232 23.94 -18.80 14.76
C LEU A 232 22.44 -19.10 14.97
N ILE A 233 21.78 -19.73 14.00
CA ILE A 233 20.36 -20.09 14.10
C ILE A 233 20.16 -21.15 15.16
N LYS A 234 21.00 -22.19 15.20
CA LYS A 234 20.90 -23.25 16.22
C LYS A 234 21.14 -22.75 17.64
N ALA A 235 22.00 -21.74 17.81
CA ALA A 235 22.30 -21.15 19.11
C ALA A 235 21.32 -20.04 19.54
N ALA A 236 20.43 -19.59 18.63
CA ALA A 236 19.51 -18.51 18.92
C ALA A 236 18.35 -18.94 19.81
N PRO A 237 17.80 -18.05 20.67
CA PRO A 237 16.64 -18.32 21.53
C PRO A 237 15.34 -18.30 20.69
N LEU A 238 15.15 -19.30 19.86
CA LEU A 238 13.98 -19.44 19.00
C LEU A 238 12.78 -20.08 19.74
N PRO A 239 11.55 -19.76 19.32
CA PRO A 239 11.19 -18.67 18.43
C PRO A 239 11.36 -17.29 19.10
N PHE A 240 11.74 -16.28 18.32
CA PHE A 240 11.89 -14.91 18.84
C PHE A 240 10.54 -14.32 19.24
N LYS A 241 10.24 -14.27 20.54
CA LYS A 241 8.96 -13.75 21.08
C LYS A 241 8.91 -12.23 21.14
N VAL A 242 9.27 -11.55 20.04
CA VAL A 242 9.29 -10.08 19.95
C VAL A 242 8.70 -9.57 18.63
N SER A 243 8.13 -8.38 18.66
CA SER A 243 7.53 -7.76 17.48
C SER A 243 8.59 -7.09 16.58
N THR A 244 8.26 -6.94 15.29
CA THR A 244 9.10 -6.18 14.34
C THR A 244 9.29 -4.72 14.76
N TRP A 245 8.30 -4.12 15.43
CA TRP A 245 8.38 -2.78 15.97
C TRP A 245 9.40 -2.69 17.12
N PHE A 246 9.37 -3.66 18.05
CA PHE A 246 10.33 -3.76 19.15
C PHE A 246 11.76 -3.78 18.62
N VAL A 247 12.07 -4.67 17.66
CA VAL A 247 13.41 -4.77 17.07
C VAL A 247 13.83 -3.45 16.41
N SER A 248 12.94 -2.79 15.67
CA SER A 248 13.26 -1.49 15.07
C SER A 248 13.55 -0.40 16.12
N LYS A 249 12.76 -0.35 17.19
CA LYS A 249 12.90 0.60 18.29
C LYS A 249 14.21 0.36 19.04
N GLN A 250 14.52 -0.90 19.38
CA GLN A 250 15.75 -1.25 20.08
C GLN A 250 16.98 -0.98 19.19
N PHE A 251 16.96 -1.34 17.92
CA PHE A 251 18.05 -1.05 17.00
C PHE A 251 18.33 0.46 16.91
N LYS A 252 17.29 1.29 16.80
CA LYS A 252 17.43 2.75 16.80
C LYS A 252 18.03 3.27 18.12
N LYS A 253 17.63 2.70 19.27
CA LYS A 253 18.19 3.03 20.58
C LYS A 253 19.68 2.67 20.67
N LEU A 254 20.06 1.48 20.19
CA LEU A 254 21.47 1.03 20.13
C LEU A 254 22.31 1.94 19.24
N CYS A 255 21.84 2.25 18.04
CA CYS A 255 22.55 3.16 17.14
C CYS A 255 22.78 4.52 17.78
N LYS A 256 21.76 5.10 18.43
CA LYS A 256 21.92 6.34 19.19
C LYS A 256 22.96 6.20 20.31
N GLY A 257 22.92 5.11 21.08
CA GLY A 257 23.82 4.85 22.20
C GLY A 257 25.27 4.65 21.79
N TYR A 258 25.54 4.15 20.58
CA TYR A 258 26.90 3.96 20.03
C TYR A 258 27.34 5.09 19.07
N GLY A 259 26.56 6.15 18.93
CA GLY A 259 26.87 7.26 18.02
C GLY A 259 26.76 6.92 16.54
N ILE A 260 26.04 5.85 16.19
CA ILE A 260 25.80 5.43 14.79
C ILE A 260 24.69 6.28 14.20
N LYS A 261 25.05 7.16 13.28
CA LYS A 261 24.12 8.09 12.66
C LYS A 261 23.42 7.47 11.44
N ASN A 262 22.17 7.85 11.26
CA ASN A 262 21.42 7.54 10.05
C ASN A 262 21.38 6.05 9.69
N ALA A 263 21.23 5.13 10.67
CA ALA A 263 21.10 3.70 10.46
C ALA A 263 19.72 3.18 10.85
N VAL A 264 19.20 2.24 10.07
CA VAL A 264 17.98 1.48 10.35
C VAL A 264 18.25 -0.02 10.23
N PHE A 265 17.44 -0.86 10.90
CA PHE A 265 17.66 -2.30 10.91
C PHE A 265 17.76 -2.93 9.50
N HIS A 266 17.03 -2.39 8.53
CA HIS A 266 17.05 -2.88 7.14
C HIS A 266 18.41 -2.65 6.44
N ASP A 267 19.24 -1.75 6.94
CA ASP A 267 20.56 -1.52 6.38
C ASP A 267 21.50 -2.72 6.64
N LEU A 268 21.27 -3.54 7.70
CA LEU A 268 21.97 -4.80 7.94
C LEU A 268 21.78 -5.80 6.80
N ARG A 269 20.56 -5.93 6.30
CA ARG A 269 20.27 -6.76 5.13
C ARG A 269 21.01 -6.24 3.89
N ARG A 270 21.13 -4.93 3.73
CA ARG A 270 21.93 -4.33 2.65
C ARG A 270 23.40 -4.70 2.77
N ASN A 271 23.97 -4.61 3.98
CA ASN A 271 25.33 -5.07 4.24
C ASN A 271 25.49 -6.54 3.83
N ALA A 272 24.59 -7.42 4.28
CA ALA A 272 24.65 -8.85 3.93
C ALA A 272 24.64 -9.10 2.42
N LEU A 273 23.67 -8.49 1.70
CA LEU A 273 23.57 -8.67 0.24
C LEU A 273 24.78 -8.10 -0.51
N THR A 274 25.35 -6.99 -0.03
CA THR A 274 26.59 -6.45 -0.59
C THR A 274 27.75 -7.41 -0.35
N ASN A 275 27.90 -7.97 0.87
CA ASN A 275 28.96 -8.91 1.19
C ASN A 275 28.82 -10.23 0.40
N PHE A 276 27.60 -10.70 0.15
CA PHE A 276 27.38 -11.85 -0.73
C PHE A 276 27.95 -11.62 -2.13
N MET A 277 27.74 -10.44 -2.67
CA MET A 277 28.22 -10.10 -4.02
C MET A 277 29.71 -9.78 -4.04
N LYS A 278 30.25 -9.06 -3.04
CA LYS A 278 31.65 -8.64 -2.96
C LYS A 278 32.53 -9.75 -2.45
N ASP A 279 32.27 -10.25 -1.23
CA ASP A 279 33.19 -11.10 -0.48
C ASP A 279 33.00 -12.58 -0.79
N LYS A 280 31.74 -12.97 -1.16
CA LYS A 280 31.41 -14.36 -1.53
C LYS A 280 31.34 -14.59 -3.04
N GLY A 281 31.51 -13.56 -3.85
CA GLY A 281 31.50 -13.65 -5.31
C GLY A 281 30.16 -14.02 -5.95
N LEU A 282 29.07 -14.00 -5.21
CA LEU A 282 27.74 -14.37 -5.74
C LEU A 282 27.29 -13.39 -6.82
N ASN A 283 26.73 -13.90 -7.90
CA ASN A 283 26.17 -13.09 -8.95
C ASN A 283 24.76 -12.55 -8.57
N VAL A 284 24.20 -11.67 -9.42
CA VAL A 284 22.90 -11.04 -9.16
C VAL A 284 21.76 -12.06 -9.05
N PRO A 285 21.59 -13.04 -9.97
CA PRO A 285 20.58 -14.10 -9.84
C PRO A 285 20.67 -14.91 -8.56
N GLU A 286 21.87 -15.33 -8.14
CA GLU A 286 22.10 -16.08 -6.90
C GLU A 286 21.69 -15.25 -5.67
N THR A 287 22.12 -13.98 -5.65
CA THR A 287 21.76 -13.05 -4.57
C THR A 287 20.24 -12.75 -4.56
N MET A 288 19.60 -12.67 -5.73
CA MET A 288 18.13 -12.55 -5.82
C MET A 288 17.42 -13.73 -5.18
N LYS A 289 17.88 -14.95 -5.42
CA LYS A 289 17.31 -16.17 -4.84
C LYS A 289 17.35 -16.14 -3.31
N ILE A 290 18.50 -15.79 -2.73
CA ILE A 290 18.67 -15.63 -1.27
C ILE A 290 17.78 -14.51 -0.74
N ALA A 291 17.82 -13.35 -1.39
CA ALA A 291 17.06 -12.18 -0.98
C ALA A 291 15.55 -12.33 -1.16
N GLY A 292 15.08 -13.18 -2.06
CA GLY A 292 13.68 -13.25 -2.50
C GLY A 292 13.25 -11.95 -3.17
N HIS A 293 14.06 -11.49 -4.13
CA HIS A 293 13.74 -10.38 -5.01
C HIS A 293 13.25 -10.92 -6.35
N THR A 294 12.11 -10.43 -6.81
CA THR A 294 11.58 -10.72 -8.15
C THR A 294 12.10 -9.72 -9.19
N ASP A 295 12.57 -8.55 -8.74
CA ASP A 295 13.06 -7.46 -9.58
C ASP A 295 14.56 -7.25 -9.32
N PRO A 296 15.43 -7.40 -10.34
CA PRO A 296 16.88 -7.26 -10.19
C PRO A 296 17.34 -5.81 -9.95
N ARG A 297 16.52 -4.81 -10.30
CA ARG A 297 16.93 -3.39 -10.27
C ARG A 297 17.50 -2.94 -8.94
N MET A 298 17.01 -3.49 -7.82
CA MET A 298 17.51 -3.15 -6.50
C MET A 298 18.93 -3.70 -6.26
N LEU A 299 19.21 -4.92 -6.72
CA LEU A 299 20.54 -5.54 -6.59
C LEU A 299 21.52 -4.98 -7.62
N LEU A 300 21.06 -4.69 -8.85
CA LEU A 300 21.89 -4.02 -9.86
C LEU A 300 22.39 -2.65 -9.36
N ARG A 301 21.60 -1.91 -8.60
CA ARG A 301 22.08 -0.69 -7.93
C ARG A 301 23.22 -0.96 -6.94
N ILE A 302 23.13 -2.02 -6.16
CA ILE A 302 24.19 -2.43 -5.24
C ILE A 302 25.43 -2.84 -6.05
N TYR A 303 25.24 -3.57 -7.13
CA TYR A 303 26.30 -4.02 -8.04
C TYR A 303 26.99 -2.85 -8.76
N ASN A 304 26.24 -1.90 -9.29
CA ASN A 304 26.77 -0.72 -9.98
C ASN A 304 27.55 0.23 -9.05
N ASN A 305 27.33 0.14 -7.73
CA ASN A 305 28.10 0.86 -6.72
C ASN A 305 29.34 0.08 -6.25
N LEU A 306 29.69 -1.04 -6.89
CA LEU A 306 30.99 -1.69 -6.71
C LEU A 306 32.06 -0.78 -7.32
N GLU A 307 33.06 -0.45 -6.53
CA GLU A 307 34.18 0.38 -6.98
C GLU A 307 34.97 -0.32 -8.06
N ALA A 308 35.55 0.44 -9.00
CA ALA A 308 36.27 -0.11 -10.16
C ALA A 308 37.40 -1.09 -9.78
N HIS A 309 38.06 -0.92 -8.63
CA HIS A 309 39.07 -1.81 -8.16
C HIS A 309 38.58 -3.24 -7.88
N HIS A 310 37.33 -3.41 -7.40
CA HIS A 310 36.76 -4.75 -7.20
C HIS A 310 36.46 -5.46 -8.53
N VAL A 311 36.26 -4.69 -9.60
CA VAL A 311 36.12 -5.27 -10.94
C VAL A 311 37.49 -5.63 -11.51
N ALA A 312 38.49 -4.78 -11.27
CA ALA A 312 39.83 -5.00 -11.69
C ALA A 312 40.44 -6.27 -11.04
N GLU A 313 40.16 -6.53 -9.75
CA GLU A 313 40.59 -7.77 -9.07
C GLU A 313 40.00 -9.06 -9.69
N LYS A 314 38.88 -8.97 -10.39
CA LYS A 314 38.28 -10.13 -11.10
C LYS A 314 38.83 -10.31 -12.53
N LEU A 315 39.52 -9.31 -13.07
CA LEU A 315 40.07 -9.34 -14.41
C LEU A 315 41.53 -9.83 -14.40
N ASN A 316 42.17 -9.87 -13.22
CA ASN A 316 43.52 -10.37 -13.00
C ASN A 316 43.51 -11.68 -12.21
#